data_c588bf1aafb1da94456e5b25aec8b801
#
_entry.id   c588bf1aafb1da94456e5b25aec8b801
#
_cell.length_a   1.000
_cell.length_b   1.000
_cell.length_c   1.000
_cell.angle_alpha   90.00
_cell.angle_beta   90.00
_cell.angle_gamma   90.00
#
_symmetry.space_group_name_H-M   'P 1'
#
loop_
_entity.id
_entity.type
_entity.pdbx_description
1 polymer ?
#
loop_
_entity_poly.entity_id
_entity_poly.type
_entity_poly.pdbx_seq_one_letter_code
_entity_poly.pdbx_strand_id
1 'polypeptide(L)'
;MKRTEMKKHFTSMKTAALTMLLSASLMASAAVPASAAVTAALTAPTGLETVQRDDDELTLARNPVAGAQGYHVYLYDTDTNGWLQVERTSGTHAEIDDLRSASVYKFKVNAYANGQDGAFSTEFSTATAPKDVDNLRVKAKTKSSVTLSWSAVRRADKYQVYKYNANTGSWKRLITTTKTTYTATGLSSGTYYKFKVRPVTEVLGSRYYGDFEDIKVKTRSASATSTSSGYIGTAKAKKIALEYAGVSASKADFIKASLDYDDGVRVYDVEFYAGDYEYEFEINARTGAIYDYDKDYRWDD
;
A
#
# COMPACT_ATOMS: atom_id res chain seq x y z
N MET A 1 -8.98 -9.65 -6.40
CA MET A 1 -9.87 -9.64 -7.58
C MET A 1 -9.98 -11.06 -8.12
N LYS A 2 -11.18 -11.58 -8.38
CA LYS A 2 -11.36 -12.96 -8.85
C LYS A 2 -10.87 -13.07 -10.30
N ARG A 3 -10.31 -14.24 -10.68
CA ARG A 3 -9.84 -14.61 -12.03
C ARG A 3 -10.81 -14.18 -13.17
N THR A 4 -12.09 -14.04 -12.84
CA THR A 4 -13.18 -13.63 -13.73
C THR A 4 -13.18 -12.13 -14.08
N GLU A 5 -12.66 -11.27 -13.22
CA GLU A 5 -12.68 -9.81 -13.44
C GLU A 5 -11.52 -9.36 -14.33
N MET A 6 -10.35 -10.00 -14.20
CA MET A 6 -9.25 -9.74 -15.13
C MET A 6 -9.60 -10.14 -16.58
N LYS A 7 -10.38 -11.24 -16.76
CA LYS A 7 -10.90 -11.58 -18.10
C LYS A 7 -11.87 -10.54 -18.65
N LYS A 8 -12.65 -9.86 -17.78
CA LYS A 8 -13.58 -8.80 -18.21
C LYS A 8 -12.83 -7.54 -18.67
N HIS A 9 -11.77 -7.13 -17.97
CA HIS A 9 -10.96 -5.97 -18.38
C HIS A 9 -10.24 -6.22 -19.70
N PHE A 10 -9.54 -7.35 -19.83
CA PHE A 10 -8.91 -7.73 -21.10
C PHE A 10 -9.91 -7.91 -22.25
N THR A 11 -11.16 -8.31 -21.98
CA THR A 11 -12.20 -8.42 -23.00
C THR A 11 -12.72 -7.03 -23.43
N SER A 12 -12.74 -6.04 -22.54
CA SER A 12 -13.12 -4.66 -22.87
C SER A 12 -12.08 -4.00 -23.79
N MET A 13 -10.77 -4.24 -23.57
CA MET A 13 -9.72 -3.76 -24.48
C MET A 13 -9.80 -4.39 -25.88
N LYS A 14 -10.24 -5.66 -26.00
CA LYS A 14 -10.44 -6.32 -27.30
C LYS A 14 -11.54 -5.69 -28.14
N THR A 15 -12.55 -5.04 -27.54
CA THR A 15 -13.70 -4.47 -28.24
C THR A 15 -13.39 -3.07 -28.82
N ALA A 16 -12.42 -2.35 -28.27
CA ALA A 16 -12.02 -1.03 -28.78
C ALA A 16 -11.12 -1.09 -30.03
N ALA A 17 -10.47 -2.22 -30.29
CA ALA A 17 -9.55 -2.39 -31.42
C ALA A 17 -10.22 -2.84 -32.73
N LEU A 18 -11.54 -3.10 -32.76
CA LEU A 18 -12.22 -3.73 -33.93
C LEU A 18 -13.18 -2.82 -34.69
N THR A 19 -13.15 -1.51 -34.51
CA THR A 19 -14.06 -0.60 -35.23
C THR A 19 -13.35 0.48 -36.04
N MET A 20 -12.35 0.12 -36.87
CA MET A 20 -11.89 0.98 -37.96
C MET A 20 -11.39 0.18 -39.14
N LEU A 21 -12.32 -0.34 -39.91
CA LEU A 21 -12.08 -0.77 -41.28
C LEU A 21 -13.43 -0.68 -42.07
N LEU A 22 -13.58 0.32 -42.87
CA LEU A 22 -14.08 0.31 -44.27
C LEU A 22 -14.55 1.70 -44.66
N SER A 23 -13.77 2.40 -45.46
CA SER A 23 -14.27 3.24 -46.55
C SER A 23 -13.19 3.33 -47.63
N ALA A 24 -13.23 2.40 -48.58
CA ALA A 24 -12.49 2.52 -49.82
C ALA A 24 -13.29 3.35 -50.79
N SER A 25 -12.85 4.57 -51.10
CA SER A 25 -13.29 5.30 -52.27
C SER A 25 -12.23 5.19 -53.37
N LEU A 26 -12.61 4.53 -54.44
CA LEU A 26 -11.83 4.33 -55.66
C LEU A 26 -11.79 5.67 -56.43
N MET A 27 -10.61 6.30 -56.49
CA MET A 27 -10.31 7.35 -57.48
C MET A 27 -9.10 6.90 -58.30
N ALA A 28 -9.35 6.57 -59.56
CA ALA A 28 -8.30 6.35 -60.53
C ALA A 28 -7.69 7.69 -60.93
N SER A 29 -6.38 7.88 -60.71
CA SER A 29 -5.60 8.90 -61.36
C SER A 29 -4.21 8.39 -61.71
N ALA A 30 -3.74 8.86 -62.86
CA ALA A 30 -2.59 8.44 -63.65
C ALA A 30 -1.31 8.13 -62.85
N ALA A 31 -0.68 7.02 -63.18
CA ALA A 31 0.59 6.58 -62.65
C ALA A 31 1.72 7.54 -63.08
N VAL A 32 2.21 8.34 -62.12
CA VAL A 32 3.59 8.81 -62.13
C VAL A 32 4.42 7.69 -61.51
N PRO A 33 5.56 7.25 -62.07
CA PRO A 33 6.38 6.27 -61.38
C PRO A 33 6.95 6.93 -60.13
N ALA A 34 6.30 6.66 -59.02
CA ALA A 34 6.85 6.97 -57.73
C ALA A 34 8.13 6.09 -57.57
N SER A 35 9.29 6.72 -57.64
CA SER A 35 10.49 6.15 -57.07
C SER A 35 10.12 5.66 -55.66
N ALA A 36 10.01 4.35 -55.49
CA ALA A 36 9.79 3.76 -54.18
C ALA A 36 10.97 4.14 -53.32
N ALA A 37 10.83 5.20 -52.53
CA ALA A 37 11.74 5.45 -51.44
C ALA A 37 11.71 4.18 -50.59
N VAL A 38 12.81 3.43 -50.58
CA VAL A 38 13.00 2.32 -49.65
C VAL A 38 12.96 2.96 -48.29
N THR A 39 11.79 2.96 -47.67
CA THR A 39 11.65 3.37 -46.28
C THR A 39 12.45 2.38 -45.47
N ALA A 40 13.59 2.82 -44.93
CA ALA A 40 14.40 1.98 -44.07
C ALA A 40 13.52 1.41 -42.97
N ALA A 41 13.54 0.09 -42.80
CA ALA A 41 12.76 -0.57 -41.77
C ALA A 41 13.13 0.03 -40.39
N LEU A 42 12.13 0.36 -39.60
CA LEU A 42 12.36 0.88 -38.25
C LEU A 42 13.13 -0.14 -37.41
N THR A 43 14.21 0.33 -36.77
CA THR A 43 15.01 -0.50 -35.88
C THR A 43 14.24 -0.86 -34.61
N ALA A 44 14.66 -1.95 -33.95
CA ALA A 44 14.10 -2.35 -32.67
C ALA A 44 14.36 -1.28 -31.60
N PRO A 45 13.36 -0.93 -30.78
CA PRO A 45 13.58 -0.08 -29.61
C PRO A 45 14.56 -0.72 -28.63
N THR A 46 15.41 0.12 -28.01
CA THR A 46 16.41 -0.28 -27.01
C THR A 46 16.22 0.48 -25.71
N GLY A 47 16.92 0.10 -24.64
CA GLY A 47 16.89 0.81 -23.36
C GLY A 47 15.54 0.69 -22.64
N LEU A 48 14.82 -0.44 -22.80
CA LEU A 48 13.61 -0.68 -22.04
C LEU A 48 13.93 -0.75 -20.55
N GLU A 49 13.26 0.10 -19.77
CA GLU A 49 13.37 0.14 -18.31
C GLU A 49 12.03 0.53 -17.67
N THR A 50 11.89 0.26 -16.38
CA THR A 50 10.76 0.75 -15.58
C THR A 50 11.19 2.03 -14.87
N VAL A 51 10.54 3.15 -15.19
CA VAL A 51 10.83 4.48 -14.60
C VAL A 51 9.88 4.84 -13.48
N GLN A 52 8.67 4.29 -13.48
CA GLN A 52 7.71 4.41 -12.39
C GLN A 52 7.07 3.05 -12.11
N ARG A 53 6.76 2.81 -10.84
CA ARG A 53 6.24 1.52 -10.36
C ARG A 53 5.28 1.74 -9.21
N ASP A 54 4.10 1.14 -9.35
CA ASP A 54 3.13 1.05 -8.27
C ASP A 54 2.66 -0.40 -8.11
N ASP A 55 1.71 -0.66 -7.25
CA ASP A 55 1.19 -2.00 -7.01
C ASP A 55 0.34 -2.52 -8.17
N ASP A 56 -0.28 -1.66 -8.96
CA ASP A 56 -1.13 -2.01 -10.11
C ASP A 56 -0.75 -1.30 -11.43
N GLU A 57 0.35 -0.51 -11.41
CA GLU A 57 0.81 0.27 -12.54
C GLU A 57 2.33 0.15 -12.76
N LEU A 58 2.74 0.23 -14.03
CA LEU A 58 4.14 0.35 -14.45
C LEU A 58 4.26 1.39 -15.56
N THR A 59 5.18 2.35 -15.42
CA THR A 59 5.59 3.20 -16.54
C THR A 59 6.90 2.66 -17.12
N LEU A 60 6.85 2.25 -18.38
CA LEU A 60 8.03 1.80 -19.14
C LEU A 60 8.61 2.96 -19.96
N ALA A 61 9.93 3.10 -19.94
CA ALA A 61 10.66 4.00 -20.83
C ALA A 61 11.51 3.20 -21.84
N ARG A 62 11.89 3.87 -22.93
CA ARG A 62 12.76 3.36 -23.98
C ARG A 62 13.46 4.49 -24.73
N ASN A 63 14.55 4.14 -25.43
CA ASN A 63 15.21 5.05 -26.33
C ASN A 63 14.34 5.35 -27.56
N PRO A 64 14.38 6.58 -28.10
CA PRO A 64 13.68 6.91 -29.33
C PRO A 64 14.25 6.17 -30.54
N VAL A 65 13.36 5.78 -31.46
CA VAL A 65 13.73 5.19 -32.75
C VAL A 65 13.58 6.24 -33.84
N ALA A 66 14.63 6.47 -34.63
CA ALA A 66 14.61 7.44 -35.70
C ALA A 66 13.53 7.11 -36.73
N GLY A 67 12.71 8.09 -37.10
CA GLY A 67 11.60 7.94 -38.04
C GLY A 67 10.33 7.31 -37.46
N ALA A 68 10.31 6.92 -36.19
CA ALA A 68 9.11 6.38 -35.56
C ALA A 68 8.04 7.49 -35.36
N GLN A 69 6.79 7.17 -35.64
CA GLN A 69 5.61 7.96 -35.30
C GLN A 69 5.01 7.56 -33.94
N GLY A 70 5.40 6.38 -33.44
CA GLY A 70 4.99 5.89 -32.14
C GLY A 70 5.43 4.44 -31.91
N TYR A 71 4.85 3.86 -30.87
CA TYR A 71 5.24 2.55 -30.38
C TYR A 71 4.02 1.74 -29.96
N HIS A 72 4.10 0.43 -30.19
CA HIS A 72 3.18 -0.54 -29.62
C HIS A 72 3.89 -1.31 -28.51
N VAL A 73 3.26 -1.38 -27.33
CA VAL A 73 3.76 -2.15 -26.20
C VAL A 73 2.95 -3.44 -26.08
N TYR A 74 3.65 -4.54 -25.95
CA TYR A 74 3.06 -5.86 -25.80
C TYR A 74 3.44 -6.47 -24.46
N LEU A 75 2.43 -7.05 -23.81
CA LEU A 75 2.55 -7.85 -22.60
C LEU A 75 2.43 -9.33 -22.96
N TYR A 76 3.28 -10.16 -22.37
CA TYR A 76 3.16 -11.61 -22.48
C TYR A 76 2.01 -12.13 -21.62
N ASP A 77 1.03 -12.73 -22.26
CA ASP A 77 -0.11 -13.38 -21.61
C ASP A 77 0.18 -14.87 -21.41
N THR A 78 0.32 -15.26 -20.13
CA THR A 78 0.61 -16.66 -19.75
C THR A 78 -0.56 -17.61 -19.95
N ASP A 79 -1.80 -17.10 -20.01
CA ASP A 79 -3.00 -17.93 -20.18
C ASP A 79 -3.16 -18.36 -21.64
N THR A 80 -2.80 -17.49 -22.59
CA THR A 80 -2.87 -17.75 -24.03
C THR A 80 -1.51 -18.14 -24.63
N ASN A 81 -0.44 -18.05 -23.83
CA ASN A 81 0.94 -18.26 -24.25
C ASN A 81 1.32 -17.37 -25.44
N GLY A 82 0.86 -16.12 -25.43
CA GLY A 82 0.96 -15.17 -26.53
C GLY A 82 1.28 -13.75 -26.09
N TRP A 83 1.46 -12.86 -27.07
CA TRP A 83 1.70 -11.45 -26.83
C TRP A 83 0.43 -10.64 -27.11
N LEU A 84 0.00 -9.87 -26.14
CA LEU A 84 -1.15 -8.98 -26.23
C LEU A 84 -0.64 -7.53 -26.30
N GLN A 85 -1.07 -6.78 -27.33
CA GLN A 85 -0.84 -5.34 -27.33
C GLN A 85 -1.66 -4.69 -26.23
N VAL A 86 -0.97 -4.01 -25.30
CA VAL A 86 -1.59 -3.39 -24.11
C VAL A 86 -1.59 -1.88 -24.20
N GLU A 87 -0.62 -1.28 -24.92
CA GLU A 87 -0.55 0.18 -25.04
C GLU A 87 -0.06 0.61 -26.41
N ARG A 88 -0.49 1.82 -26.85
CA ARG A 88 0.00 2.52 -28.02
C ARG A 88 0.28 3.97 -27.67
N THR A 89 1.51 4.41 -27.84
CA THR A 89 1.95 5.77 -27.48
C THR A 89 2.78 6.39 -28.59
N SER A 90 2.70 7.71 -28.73
CA SER A 90 3.60 8.48 -29.62
C SER A 90 4.92 8.86 -28.93
N GLY A 91 4.95 8.82 -27.58
CA GLY A 91 6.13 9.17 -26.79
C GLY A 91 7.04 7.98 -26.51
N THR A 92 8.11 8.21 -25.78
CA THR A 92 9.07 7.20 -25.33
C THR A 92 8.70 6.56 -24.00
N HIS A 93 7.59 6.97 -23.38
CA HIS A 93 7.02 6.39 -22.16
C HIS A 93 5.69 5.73 -22.47
N ALA A 94 5.38 4.68 -21.71
CA ALA A 94 4.11 3.98 -21.77
C ALA A 94 3.69 3.62 -20.36
N GLU A 95 2.48 3.98 -19.97
CA GLU A 95 1.83 3.64 -18.72
C GLU A 95 0.97 2.40 -18.93
N ILE A 96 1.10 1.42 -18.07
CA ILE A 96 0.41 0.14 -18.14
C ILE A 96 -0.28 -0.10 -16.80
N ASP A 97 -1.60 0.00 -16.82
CA ASP A 97 -2.47 -0.09 -15.64
C ASP A 97 -3.08 -1.47 -15.48
N ASP A 98 -3.94 -1.61 -14.44
CA ASP A 98 -4.73 -2.80 -14.14
C ASP A 98 -3.87 -4.06 -13.93
N LEU A 99 -2.65 -3.89 -13.50
CA LEU A 99 -1.74 -4.97 -13.20
C LEU A 99 -2.03 -5.55 -11.81
N ARG A 100 -1.55 -6.77 -11.57
CA ARG A 100 -1.61 -7.38 -10.23
C ARG A 100 -0.39 -6.97 -9.42
N SER A 101 -0.61 -6.66 -8.15
CA SER A 101 0.47 -6.33 -7.22
C SER A 101 1.44 -7.51 -7.02
N ALA A 102 2.70 -7.17 -6.72
CA ALA A 102 3.78 -8.11 -6.47
C ALA A 102 3.85 -9.23 -7.54
N SER A 103 3.76 -8.87 -8.80
CA SER A 103 3.67 -9.80 -9.93
C SER A 103 4.69 -9.48 -11.00
N VAL A 104 5.31 -10.50 -11.55
CA VAL A 104 6.27 -10.37 -12.65
C VAL A 104 5.54 -10.27 -13.97
N TYR A 105 5.99 -9.36 -14.81
CA TYR A 105 5.51 -9.11 -16.16
C TYR A 105 6.64 -9.11 -17.15
N LYS A 106 6.34 -9.52 -18.38
CA LYS A 106 7.28 -9.55 -19.49
C LYS A 106 6.72 -8.72 -20.64
N PHE A 107 7.51 -7.79 -21.14
CA PHE A 107 7.15 -6.86 -22.19
C PHE A 107 8.09 -6.96 -23.40
N LYS A 108 7.59 -6.55 -24.56
CA LYS A 108 8.37 -6.18 -25.74
C LYS A 108 7.69 -5.01 -26.44
N VAL A 109 8.45 -4.25 -27.20
CA VAL A 109 7.98 -3.04 -27.87
C VAL A 109 8.46 -3.04 -29.31
N ASN A 110 7.64 -2.58 -30.25
CA ASN A 110 8.07 -2.20 -31.58
C ASN A 110 7.73 -0.73 -31.86
N ALA A 111 8.49 -0.10 -32.74
CA ALA A 111 8.16 1.22 -33.28
C ALA A 111 7.27 1.04 -34.52
N TYR A 112 6.44 2.03 -34.84
CA TYR A 112 5.66 2.08 -36.06
C TYR A 112 5.80 3.43 -36.77
N ALA A 113 5.68 3.43 -38.09
CA ALA A 113 5.52 4.61 -38.93
C ALA A 113 4.78 4.25 -40.22
N ASN A 114 3.94 5.17 -40.71
CA ASN A 114 3.17 5.02 -41.96
C ASN A 114 2.38 3.72 -42.06
N GLY A 115 1.85 3.24 -40.91
CA GLY A 115 1.09 1.99 -40.83
C GLY A 115 1.95 0.71 -40.92
N GLN A 116 3.26 0.83 -40.85
CA GLN A 116 4.19 -0.30 -40.86
C GLN A 116 4.86 -0.44 -39.49
N ASP A 117 4.93 -1.67 -38.99
CA ASP A 117 5.61 -2.02 -37.76
C ASP A 117 7.10 -2.33 -38.01
N GLY A 118 7.95 -1.83 -37.11
CA GLY A 118 9.37 -2.16 -37.06
C GLY A 118 9.65 -3.44 -36.29
N ALA A 119 10.94 -3.75 -36.13
CA ALA A 119 11.38 -4.90 -35.36
C ALA A 119 11.03 -4.75 -33.86
N PHE A 120 10.77 -5.89 -33.19
CA PHE A 120 10.57 -5.92 -31.75
C PHE A 120 11.88 -5.74 -30.99
N SER A 121 11.80 -5.07 -29.85
CA SER A 121 12.85 -5.05 -28.83
C SER A 121 13.15 -6.46 -28.31
N THR A 122 14.25 -6.61 -27.59
CA THR A 122 14.44 -7.74 -26.68
C THR A 122 13.33 -7.75 -25.63
N GLU A 123 13.01 -8.94 -25.11
CA GLU A 123 12.07 -9.10 -24.00
C GLU A 123 12.62 -8.43 -22.75
N PHE A 124 11.74 -7.70 -22.06
CA PHE A 124 12.06 -7.00 -20.81
C PHE A 124 11.16 -7.53 -19.70
N SER A 125 11.76 -8.01 -18.61
CA SER A 125 11.03 -8.52 -17.44
C SER A 125 11.15 -7.53 -16.29
N THR A 126 10.02 -7.23 -15.67
CA THR A 126 9.91 -6.36 -14.49
C THR A 126 8.78 -6.85 -13.57
N ALA A 127 8.59 -6.21 -12.44
CA ALA A 127 7.49 -6.56 -11.53
C ALA A 127 6.83 -5.31 -10.97
N THR A 128 5.55 -5.40 -10.61
CA THR A 128 4.85 -4.40 -9.80
C THR A 128 5.30 -4.44 -8.35
N ALA A 129 5.07 -3.34 -7.63
CA ALA A 129 5.24 -3.28 -6.18
C ALA A 129 4.21 -4.17 -5.46
N PRO A 130 4.47 -4.62 -4.22
CA PRO A 130 3.41 -5.15 -3.36
C PRO A 130 2.47 -4.02 -2.92
N LYS A 131 1.19 -4.33 -2.67
CA LYS A 131 0.27 -3.40 -2.00
C LYS A 131 0.82 -2.94 -0.67
N ASP A 132 0.41 -1.77 -0.22
CA ASP A 132 0.74 -1.27 1.10
C ASP A 132 0.16 -2.14 2.21
N VAL A 133 0.62 -1.94 3.43
CA VAL A 133 0.00 -2.61 4.58
C VAL A 133 -1.32 -1.92 4.91
N ASP A 134 -2.34 -2.72 5.17
CA ASP A 134 -3.62 -2.27 5.70
C ASP A 134 -3.70 -2.53 7.21
N ASN A 135 -4.58 -1.79 7.90
CA ASN A 135 -4.91 -1.99 9.32
C ASN A 135 -3.66 -1.94 10.24
N LEU A 136 -2.74 -0.99 9.97
CA LEU A 136 -1.63 -0.74 10.89
C LEU A 136 -2.17 -0.13 12.17
N ARG A 137 -2.11 -0.89 13.27
CA ARG A 137 -2.65 -0.48 14.56
C ARG A 137 -1.73 -0.84 15.73
N VAL A 138 -2.00 -0.23 16.87
CA VAL A 138 -1.38 -0.58 18.13
C VAL A 138 -2.15 -1.75 18.75
N LYS A 139 -1.59 -2.95 18.71
CA LYS A 139 -2.17 -4.15 19.34
C LYS A 139 -2.06 -4.13 20.86
N ALA A 140 -0.95 -3.60 21.38
CA ALA A 140 -0.72 -3.45 22.82
C ALA A 140 0.36 -2.39 23.09
N LYS A 141 0.25 -1.69 24.21
CA LYS A 141 1.25 -0.73 24.67
C LYS A 141 1.50 -0.86 26.19
N THR A 142 2.72 -0.63 26.61
CA THR A 142 3.12 -0.56 28.02
C THR A 142 3.92 0.71 28.29
N LYS A 143 4.46 0.89 29.49
CA LYS A 143 5.36 2.00 29.81
C LYS A 143 6.64 2.02 28.97
N SER A 144 7.07 0.85 28.49
CA SER A 144 8.37 0.69 27.82
C SER A 144 8.31 -0.07 26.50
N SER A 145 7.11 -0.39 26.02
CA SER A 145 6.94 -1.11 24.76
C SER A 145 5.65 -0.71 24.02
N VAL A 146 5.67 -0.91 22.70
CA VAL A 146 4.51 -0.81 21.80
C VAL A 146 4.53 -2.03 20.90
N THR A 147 3.42 -2.75 20.84
CA THR A 147 3.21 -3.83 19.89
C THR A 147 2.34 -3.33 18.75
N LEU A 148 2.87 -3.35 17.56
CA LEU A 148 2.19 -3.03 16.32
C LEU A 148 1.64 -4.31 15.69
N SER A 149 0.52 -4.20 14.97
CA SER A 149 -0.01 -5.25 14.11
C SER A 149 -0.54 -4.63 12.82
N TRP A 150 -0.59 -5.43 11.75
CA TRP A 150 -1.09 -5.05 10.44
C TRP A 150 -1.63 -6.27 9.71
N SER A 151 -2.42 -6.06 8.66
CA SER A 151 -2.93 -7.13 7.81
C SER A 151 -1.82 -7.72 6.93
N ALA A 152 -1.93 -9.02 6.65
CA ALA A 152 -1.02 -9.67 5.72
C ALA A 152 -1.23 -9.18 4.29
N VAL A 153 -0.17 -8.71 3.64
CA VAL A 153 -0.19 -8.29 2.24
C VAL A 153 0.08 -9.48 1.34
N ARG A 154 -0.80 -9.69 0.36
CA ARG A 154 -0.68 -10.80 -0.58
C ARG A 154 0.63 -10.72 -1.36
N ARG A 155 1.40 -11.83 -1.40
CA ARG A 155 2.72 -11.94 -2.07
C ARG A 155 3.82 -11.05 -1.48
N ALA A 156 3.60 -10.42 -0.33
CA ALA A 156 4.71 -9.85 0.40
C ALA A 156 5.52 -10.97 1.07
N ASP A 157 6.83 -10.97 0.85
CA ASP A 157 7.73 -11.94 1.48
C ASP A 157 8.10 -11.50 2.90
N LYS A 158 8.20 -10.20 3.11
CA LYS A 158 8.67 -9.60 4.37
C LYS A 158 8.04 -8.22 4.59
N TYR A 159 8.23 -7.70 5.79
CA TYR A 159 7.87 -6.33 6.19
C TYR A 159 9.06 -5.63 6.80
N GLN A 160 9.22 -4.35 6.53
CA GLN A 160 10.21 -3.49 7.16
C GLN A 160 9.51 -2.54 8.12
N VAL A 161 9.92 -2.56 9.40
CA VAL A 161 9.40 -1.68 10.44
C VAL A 161 10.44 -0.63 10.78
N TYR A 162 10.03 0.62 10.84
CA TYR A 162 10.88 1.77 11.16
C TYR A 162 10.33 2.54 12.35
N LYS A 163 11.22 3.19 13.07
CA LYS A 163 10.90 4.17 14.12
C LYS A 163 11.54 5.51 13.79
N TYR A 164 10.77 6.58 13.97
CA TYR A 164 11.29 7.94 13.85
C TYR A 164 12.19 8.28 15.06
N ASN A 165 13.32 8.87 14.79
CA ASN A 165 14.21 9.42 15.80
C ASN A 165 14.07 10.95 15.79
N ALA A 166 13.40 11.49 16.81
CA ALA A 166 13.13 12.93 16.91
C ALA A 166 14.42 13.76 17.09
N ASN A 167 15.47 13.18 17.64
CA ASN A 167 16.74 13.90 17.86
C ASN A 167 17.52 14.12 16.55
N THR A 168 17.39 13.20 15.60
CA THR A 168 18.11 13.26 14.31
C THR A 168 17.21 13.61 13.13
N GLY A 169 15.89 13.72 13.35
CA GLY A 169 14.92 13.95 12.29
C GLY A 169 14.83 12.82 11.25
N SER A 170 15.27 11.61 11.59
CA SER A 170 15.42 10.51 10.63
C SER A 170 14.69 9.23 11.05
N TRP A 171 14.39 8.39 10.05
CA TRP A 171 13.78 7.09 10.26
C TRP A 171 14.85 6.00 10.40
N LYS A 172 14.81 5.23 11.48
CA LYS A 172 15.67 4.08 11.70
C LYS A 172 14.89 2.78 11.51
N ARG A 173 15.36 1.90 10.61
CA ARG A 173 14.81 0.55 10.48
C ARG A 173 15.10 -0.25 11.75
N LEU A 174 14.07 -0.80 12.35
CA LEU A 174 14.13 -1.63 13.55
C LEU A 174 14.31 -3.11 13.19
N ILE A 175 13.56 -3.58 12.20
CA ILE A 175 13.55 -5.00 11.79
C ILE A 175 13.10 -5.16 10.34
N THR A 176 13.48 -6.29 9.75
CA THR A 176 12.81 -6.92 8.61
C THR A 176 12.27 -8.26 9.09
N THR A 177 10.99 -8.53 8.91
CA THR A 177 10.29 -9.70 9.47
C THR A 177 9.28 -10.28 8.47
N THR A 178 8.97 -11.56 8.61
CA THR A 178 7.87 -12.22 7.89
C THR A 178 6.55 -12.19 8.68
N LYS A 179 6.59 -11.72 9.95
CA LYS A 179 5.42 -11.62 10.81
C LYS A 179 4.65 -10.34 10.53
N THR A 180 3.36 -10.35 10.80
CA THR A 180 2.46 -9.19 10.74
C THR A 180 2.33 -8.45 12.07
N THR A 181 3.25 -8.71 13.01
CA THR A 181 3.31 -8.04 14.31
C THR A 181 4.77 -7.75 14.67
N TYR A 182 4.98 -6.64 15.40
CA TYR A 182 6.29 -6.29 15.94
C TYR A 182 6.14 -5.56 17.27
N THR A 183 6.97 -5.92 18.24
CA THR A 183 7.02 -5.22 19.54
C THR A 183 8.31 -4.40 19.64
N ALA A 184 8.17 -3.09 19.66
CA ALA A 184 9.23 -2.16 20.00
C ALA A 184 9.38 -2.10 21.53
N THR A 185 10.58 -2.32 22.03
CA THR A 185 10.91 -2.30 23.47
C THR A 185 11.94 -1.20 23.80
N GLY A 186 12.20 -0.96 25.11
CA GLY A 186 13.16 0.04 25.55
C GLY A 186 12.68 1.47 25.29
N LEU A 187 11.37 1.68 25.23
CA LEU A 187 10.77 2.99 25.07
C LEU A 187 10.65 3.72 26.40
N SER A 188 10.63 5.04 26.37
CA SER A 188 10.38 5.88 27.55
C SER A 188 8.87 5.94 27.83
N SER A 189 8.48 5.98 29.09
CA SER A 189 7.07 6.08 29.50
C SER A 189 6.48 7.43 29.13
N GLY A 190 5.16 7.48 28.83
CA GLY A 190 4.43 8.70 28.53
C GLY A 190 4.95 9.46 27.31
N THR A 191 5.66 8.79 26.39
CA THR A 191 6.38 9.42 25.28
C THR A 191 5.76 9.05 23.94
N TYR A 192 5.57 10.04 23.06
CA TYR A 192 5.11 9.80 21.70
C TYR A 192 6.21 9.22 20.82
N TYR A 193 5.82 8.21 20.05
CA TYR A 193 6.65 7.58 19.04
C TYR A 193 5.91 7.54 17.71
N LYS A 194 6.66 7.67 16.60
CA LYS A 194 6.13 7.41 15.25
C LYS A 194 6.80 6.16 14.72
N PHE A 195 5.99 5.28 14.16
CA PHE A 195 6.44 4.07 13.47
C PHE A 195 5.89 4.09 12.05
N LYS A 196 6.55 3.38 11.15
CA LYS A 196 6.02 3.10 9.82
C LYS A 196 6.41 1.71 9.38
N VAL A 197 5.55 1.11 8.57
CA VAL A 197 5.71 -0.25 8.06
C VAL A 197 5.51 -0.23 6.56
N ARG A 198 6.29 -1.03 5.83
CA ARG A 198 6.05 -1.32 4.42
C ARG A 198 6.28 -2.78 4.11
N PRO A 199 5.59 -3.35 3.12
CA PRO A 199 5.85 -4.70 2.62
C PRO A 199 7.03 -4.72 1.66
N VAL A 200 7.59 -5.90 1.48
CA VAL A 200 8.71 -6.17 0.54
C VAL A 200 8.42 -7.47 -0.19
N THR A 201 8.59 -7.45 -1.51
CA THR A 201 8.57 -8.64 -2.37
C THR A 201 9.94 -8.83 -3.00
N GLU A 202 10.46 -10.06 -3.02
CA GLU A 202 11.76 -10.40 -3.60
C GLU A 202 11.54 -11.28 -4.85
N VAL A 203 11.61 -10.70 -6.04
CA VAL A 203 11.45 -11.38 -7.32
C VAL A 203 12.48 -10.88 -8.33
N LEU A 204 12.79 -11.66 -9.35
CA LEU A 204 13.80 -11.33 -10.40
C LEU A 204 15.17 -10.94 -9.81
N GLY A 205 15.52 -11.48 -8.63
CA GLY A 205 16.77 -11.13 -7.92
C GLY A 205 16.78 -9.71 -7.31
N SER A 206 15.66 -9.01 -7.32
CA SER A 206 15.50 -7.64 -6.83
C SER A 206 14.45 -7.54 -5.76
N ARG A 207 14.50 -6.43 -4.99
CA ARG A 207 13.50 -6.10 -3.96
C ARG A 207 12.60 -5.00 -4.45
N TYR A 208 11.31 -5.23 -4.31
CA TYR A 208 10.26 -4.28 -4.62
C TYR A 208 9.51 -3.96 -3.34
N TYR A 209 9.18 -2.70 -3.16
CA TYR A 209 8.63 -2.15 -1.91
C TYR A 209 7.28 -1.53 -2.20
N GLY A 210 6.29 -1.81 -1.34
CA GLY A 210 5.10 -0.98 -1.24
C GLY A 210 5.41 0.29 -0.45
N ASP A 211 4.47 1.21 -0.42
CA ASP A 211 4.59 2.45 0.30
C ASP A 211 4.53 2.24 1.81
N PHE A 212 4.81 3.28 2.55
CA PHE A 212 4.81 3.23 3.99
C PHE A 212 3.45 3.63 4.56
N GLU A 213 2.87 2.75 5.36
CA GLU A 213 1.82 3.12 6.31
C GLU A 213 2.46 3.53 7.64
N ASP A 214 1.99 4.63 8.27
CA ASP A 214 2.57 5.17 9.49
C ASP A 214 1.54 5.33 10.61
N ILE A 215 2.03 5.25 11.85
CA ILE A 215 1.24 5.40 13.06
C ILE A 215 1.99 6.18 14.12
N LYS A 216 1.29 7.06 14.84
CA LYS A 216 1.75 7.77 16.02
C LYS A 216 1.11 7.16 17.27
N VAL A 217 1.91 6.85 18.26
CA VAL A 217 1.46 6.23 19.51
C VAL A 217 2.18 6.81 20.70
N LYS A 218 1.48 6.98 21.82
CA LYS A 218 2.04 7.35 23.14
C LYS A 218 2.16 6.08 23.98
N THR A 219 3.35 5.82 24.56
CA THR A 219 3.53 4.76 25.55
C THR A 219 2.73 5.09 26.82
N ARG A 220 2.39 4.07 27.61
CA ARG A 220 1.74 4.32 28.91
C ARG A 220 2.67 5.10 29.81
N SER A 221 2.10 6.02 30.61
CA SER A 221 2.84 6.77 31.60
C SER A 221 3.28 5.87 32.76
N ALA A 222 4.33 6.22 33.47
CA ALA A 222 4.70 5.52 34.68
C ALA A 222 3.62 5.75 35.72
N SER A 223 2.95 4.69 36.22
CA SER A 223 2.07 4.84 37.39
C SER A 223 2.90 5.39 38.54
N ALA A 224 2.51 6.53 39.08
CA ALA A 224 3.07 6.94 40.35
C ALA A 224 2.58 5.95 41.41
N THR A 225 3.49 5.52 42.25
CA THR A 225 3.14 4.70 43.40
C THR A 225 2.10 5.43 44.24
N SER A 226 0.88 4.89 44.30
CA SER A 226 -0.25 5.53 44.98
C SER A 226 -0.05 5.53 46.47
N THR A 227 0.22 6.70 47.05
CA THR A 227 -0.23 6.96 48.43
C THR A 227 -1.70 7.37 48.32
N SER A 228 -2.56 6.54 48.87
CA SER A 228 -4.01 6.69 48.83
C SER A 228 -4.47 7.92 49.65
N SER A 229 -4.71 9.06 49.02
CA SER A 229 -5.64 10.04 49.59
C SER A 229 -6.14 10.98 48.47
N GLY A 230 -7.40 10.93 48.19
CA GLY A 230 -8.10 11.90 47.34
C GLY A 230 -8.43 11.47 45.91
N TYR A 231 -8.20 10.23 45.53
CA TYR A 231 -8.61 9.71 44.21
C TYR A 231 -9.93 8.93 44.27
N ILE A 232 -10.69 8.91 43.18
CA ILE A 232 -11.98 8.25 43.08
C ILE A 232 -11.92 6.71 43.17
N GLY A 233 -10.75 6.11 42.88
CA GLY A 233 -10.55 4.67 42.88
C GLY A 233 -11.00 4.00 41.60
N THR A 234 -10.37 2.84 41.28
CA THR A 234 -10.64 2.06 40.05
C THR A 234 -12.10 1.62 39.90
N ALA A 235 -12.75 1.26 41.01
CA ALA A 235 -14.16 0.84 40.98
C ALA A 235 -15.10 1.97 40.51
N LYS A 236 -14.85 3.21 40.96
CA LYS A 236 -15.63 4.39 40.54
C LYS A 236 -15.25 4.79 39.10
N ALA A 237 -13.99 4.70 38.71
CA ALA A 237 -13.57 4.95 37.32
C ALA A 237 -14.23 3.97 36.34
N LYS A 238 -14.25 2.67 36.66
CA LYS A 238 -14.99 1.67 35.86
C LYS A 238 -16.48 2.01 35.74
N LYS A 239 -17.11 2.43 36.83
CA LYS A 239 -18.52 2.82 36.82
C LYS A 239 -18.76 4.02 35.88
N ILE A 240 -17.92 5.06 35.95
CA ILE A 240 -18.01 6.23 35.07
C ILE A 240 -17.88 5.83 33.61
N ALA A 241 -16.90 4.99 33.26
CA ALA A 241 -16.70 4.50 31.90
C ALA A 241 -17.93 3.74 31.37
N LEU A 242 -18.50 2.85 32.18
CA LEU A 242 -19.69 2.08 31.82
C LEU A 242 -20.94 2.99 31.64
N GLU A 243 -21.13 3.94 32.53
CA GLU A 243 -22.25 4.91 32.47
C GLU A 243 -22.15 5.76 31.20
N TYR A 244 -20.96 6.23 30.85
CA TYR A 244 -20.75 7.03 29.65
C TYR A 244 -20.96 6.20 28.36
N ALA A 245 -20.42 4.97 28.33
CA ALA A 245 -20.58 4.07 27.19
C ALA A 245 -22.01 3.51 27.03
N GLY A 246 -22.89 3.67 28.05
CA GLY A 246 -24.23 3.06 28.07
C GLY A 246 -24.16 1.53 28.18
N VAL A 247 -23.11 0.97 28.77
CA VAL A 247 -22.84 -0.47 28.87
C VAL A 247 -23.15 -0.94 30.30
N SER A 248 -23.90 -2.04 30.43
CA SER A 248 -24.11 -2.66 31.74
C SER A 248 -22.87 -3.41 32.20
N ALA A 249 -22.56 -3.41 33.50
CA ALA A 249 -21.41 -4.08 34.07
C ALA A 249 -21.35 -5.60 33.75
N SER A 250 -22.50 -6.24 33.56
CA SER A 250 -22.58 -7.64 33.18
C SER A 250 -22.21 -7.94 31.71
N LYS A 251 -22.10 -6.91 30.87
CA LYS A 251 -21.75 -7.01 29.46
C LYS A 251 -20.33 -6.52 29.17
N ALA A 252 -19.65 -5.99 30.18
CA ALA A 252 -18.30 -5.46 30.02
C ALA A 252 -17.25 -6.47 30.50
N ASP A 253 -16.32 -6.79 29.62
CA ASP A 253 -15.13 -7.57 29.92
C ASP A 253 -13.95 -6.62 30.09
N PHE A 254 -13.55 -6.36 31.34
CA PHE A 254 -12.51 -5.39 31.66
C PHE A 254 -11.12 -5.98 31.41
N ILE A 255 -10.40 -5.38 30.45
CA ILE A 255 -9.00 -5.69 30.19
C ILE A 255 -8.10 -4.93 31.19
N LYS A 256 -8.45 -3.69 31.49
CA LYS A 256 -7.63 -2.81 32.32
C LYS A 256 -8.48 -1.80 33.13
N ALA A 257 -8.01 -1.51 34.34
CA ALA A 257 -8.37 -0.31 35.06
C ALA A 257 -7.22 0.04 36.03
N SER A 258 -6.41 1.00 35.68
CA SER A 258 -5.22 1.35 36.45
C SER A 258 -5.06 2.87 36.55
N LEU A 259 -4.51 3.32 37.70
CA LEU A 259 -4.11 4.72 37.85
C LEU A 259 -2.86 4.98 37.00
N ASP A 260 -2.90 6.00 36.17
CA ASP A 260 -1.79 6.43 35.33
C ASP A 260 -1.55 7.95 35.46
N TYR A 261 -0.60 8.47 34.69
CA TYR A 261 -0.24 9.88 34.68
C TYR A 261 -0.14 10.37 33.25
N ASP A 262 -1.06 11.24 32.84
CA ASP A 262 -1.09 11.81 31.50
C ASP A 262 -1.09 13.34 31.55
N ASP A 263 -0.22 13.98 30.75
CA ASP A 263 -0.02 15.42 30.58
C ASP A 263 -0.01 16.24 31.88
N GLY A 264 0.62 15.71 32.95
CA GLY A 264 0.73 16.35 34.25
C GLY A 264 -0.44 16.08 35.19
N VAL A 265 -1.42 15.27 34.77
CA VAL A 265 -2.62 14.94 35.54
C VAL A 265 -2.68 13.44 35.83
N ARG A 266 -3.23 13.08 37.00
CA ARG A 266 -3.52 11.70 37.33
C ARG A 266 -4.83 11.29 36.70
N VAL A 267 -4.78 10.20 35.91
CA VAL A 267 -5.95 9.61 35.25
C VAL A 267 -6.08 8.13 35.60
N TYR A 268 -7.28 7.61 35.52
CA TYR A 268 -7.53 6.18 35.43
C TYR A 268 -7.68 5.83 33.94
N ASP A 269 -6.81 4.97 33.44
CA ASP A 269 -7.01 4.27 32.19
C ASP A 269 -7.97 3.12 32.43
N VAL A 270 -9.10 3.13 31.76
CA VAL A 270 -10.12 2.07 31.81
C VAL A 270 -10.34 1.54 30.40
N GLU A 271 -10.14 0.22 30.24
CA GLU A 271 -10.25 -0.46 28.96
C GLU A 271 -11.13 -1.69 29.12
N PHE A 272 -12.13 -1.88 28.27
CA PHE A 272 -13.01 -3.02 28.31
C PHE A 272 -13.63 -3.33 26.95
N TYR A 273 -14.02 -4.59 26.77
CA TYR A 273 -14.84 -5.03 25.64
C TYR A 273 -16.33 -5.07 26.03
N ALA A 274 -17.20 -4.70 25.08
CA ALA A 274 -18.62 -4.95 25.20
C ALA A 274 -19.25 -5.19 23.81
N GLY A 275 -19.71 -6.42 23.57
CA GLY A 275 -20.11 -6.86 22.24
C GLY A 275 -18.93 -6.83 21.29
N ASP A 276 -19.14 -6.22 20.12
CA ASP A 276 -18.14 -6.11 19.06
C ASP A 276 -17.22 -4.89 19.19
N TYR A 277 -17.29 -4.16 20.30
CA TYR A 277 -16.55 -2.92 20.50
C TYR A 277 -15.53 -3.03 21.63
N GLU A 278 -14.38 -2.38 21.43
CA GLU A 278 -13.41 -2.00 22.44
C GLU A 278 -13.64 -0.56 22.87
N TYR A 279 -13.53 -0.30 24.17
CA TYR A 279 -13.71 1.00 24.79
C TYR A 279 -12.48 1.35 25.60
N GLU A 280 -11.87 2.50 25.31
CA GLU A 280 -10.76 3.08 26.06
C GLU A 280 -11.16 4.42 26.67
N PHE A 281 -10.82 4.65 27.95
CA PHE A 281 -11.11 5.89 28.67
C PHE A 281 -9.90 6.37 29.45
N GLU A 282 -9.64 7.68 29.39
CA GLU A 282 -8.79 8.38 30.34
C GLU A 282 -9.68 9.25 31.26
N ILE A 283 -9.74 8.90 32.54
CA ILE A 283 -10.62 9.53 33.53
C ILE A 283 -9.78 10.21 34.60
N ASN A 284 -10.03 11.53 34.83
CA ASN A 284 -9.36 12.28 35.88
C ASN A 284 -9.48 11.56 37.23
N ALA A 285 -8.36 11.25 37.85
CA ALA A 285 -8.33 10.44 39.05
C ALA A 285 -8.95 11.12 40.29
N ARG A 286 -9.07 12.45 40.30
CA ARG A 286 -9.63 13.20 41.40
C ARG A 286 -11.08 13.57 41.20
N THR A 287 -11.42 14.06 39.99
CA THR A 287 -12.75 14.61 39.71
C THR A 287 -13.68 13.59 39.09
N GLY A 288 -13.15 12.57 38.40
CA GLY A 288 -13.94 11.64 37.59
C GLY A 288 -14.33 12.19 36.20
N ALA A 289 -13.81 13.36 35.83
CA ALA A 289 -14.02 13.89 34.49
C ALA A 289 -13.34 13.00 33.46
N ILE A 290 -14.02 12.71 32.37
CA ILE A 290 -13.45 11.99 31.23
C ILE A 290 -12.61 12.98 30.42
N TYR A 291 -11.33 12.68 30.23
CA TYR A 291 -10.41 13.48 29.44
C TYR A 291 -10.30 13.01 28.02
N ASP A 292 -10.30 11.68 27.85
CA ASP A 292 -10.29 11.07 26.54
C ASP A 292 -11.16 9.82 26.52
N TYR A 293 -11.70 9.54 25.34
CA TYR A 293 -12.57 8.40 25.09
C TYR A 293 -12.39 7.94 23.66
N ASP A 294 -12.17 6.63 23.49
CA ASP A 294 -12.17 5.98 22.19
C ASP A 294 -13.08 4.75 22.19
N LYS A 295 -13.64 4.46 21.01
CA LYS A 295 -14.52 3.32 20.78
C LYS A 295 -14.24 2.74 19.41
N ASP A 296 -13.56 1.61 19.37
CA ASP A 296 -13.21 0.92 18.15
C ASP A 296 -14.03 -0.37 17.94
N TYR A 297 -14.24 -0.73 16.69
CA TYR A 297 -14.86 -2.00 16.34
C TYR A 297 -13.85 -3.12 16.48
N ARG A 298 -14.19 -4.17 17.25
CA ARG A 298 -13.26 -5.25 17.60
C ARG A 298 -12.84 -6.14 16.42
N TRP A 299 -13.61 -6.14 15.33
CA TRP A 299 -13.51 -7.09 14.23
C TRP A 299 -13.27 -6.42 12.86
N ASP A 300 -12.79 -5.19 12.83
CA ASP A 300 -12.26 -4.61 11.60
C ASP A 300 -10.95 -5.32 11.22
N ASP A 301 -11.09 -6.54 10.70
CA ASP A 301 -10.07 -7.38 10.07
C ASP A 301 -10.25 -7.37 8.54
#